data_02881c2a4bd378f103689447e196edd7
#
_entry.id   02881c2a4bd378f103689447e196edd7
#
_cell.length_a   1.000
_cell.length_b   1.000
_cell.length_c   1.000
_cell.angle_alpha   90.00
_cell.angle_beta   90.00
_cell.angle_gamma   90.00
#
_symmetry.space_group_name_H-M   'P 1'
#
loop_
_entity.id
_entity.type
_entity.pdbx_description
1 polymer ?
#
loop_
_entity_poly.entity_id
_entity_poly.type
_entity_poly.pdbx_seq_one_letter_code
_entity_poly.pdbx_strand_id
1 'polypeptide(L)'
;MHGIAFAKNKADRGRRNAGLWQKIKGIAFDNRFFLGMVVLPTIIVGFYYLCFASDQYESSAAFIVRHAENSPASDGMGQILGFSLGTSATTSEAYVVREYLLSHDAVARLSKEDDLIAMFRRPGTDWISRIWFDAPKPETLLKYYRKKVILEQDETSGITHLQVHAFRPKDAHEIATKLLQMGEEQINQINQRTYLDQVANAQRELDEANRQLVDVQTKMTNYRRALRTLILLTAGERKSRWSLA
;
A
#
# COMPACT_ATOMS: atom_id res chain seq x y z
N MET A 1 -21.47 -66.95 -33.18
CA MET A 1 -21.15 -67.28 -31.78
C MET A 1 -20.56 -66.04 -31.03
N HIS A 2 -21.16 -64.85 -31.12
CA HIS A 2 -20.60 -63.62 -30.44
C HIS A 2 -21.50 -63.02 -29.35
N GLY A 3 -22.67 -63.62 -29.07
CA GLY A 3 -23.61 -63.03 -28.07
C GLY A 3 -23.36 -63.38 -26.60
N ILE A 4 -22.60 -64.44 -26.31
CA ILE A 4 -22.46 -64.99 -24.95
C ILE A 4 -21.38 -64.24 -24.11
N ALA A 5 -20.39 -63.69 -24.79
CA ALA A 5 -19.29 -62.94 -24.10
C ALA A 5 -19.74 -61.63 -23.49
N PHE A 6 -20.65 -60.87 -24.11
CA PHE A 6 -21.17 -59.61 -23.62
C PHE A 6 -22.08 -59.73 -22.40
N ALA A 7 -22.87 -60.80 -22.31
CA ALA A 7 -23.76 -61.03 -21.17
C ALA A 7 -22.99 -61.40 -19.88
N LYS A 8 -21.87 -62.11 -19.99
CA LYS A 8 -21.04 -62.56 -18.88
C LYS A 8 -20.31 -61.37 -18.25
N ASN A 9 -19.88 -60.35 -19.04
CA ASN A 9 -19.17 -59.16 -18.55
C ASN A 9 -20.09 -58.18 -17.81
N LYS A 10 -21.38 -58.12 -18.14
CA LYS A 10 -22.36 -57.26 -17.47
C LYS A 10 -22.81 -57.85 -16.12
N ALA A 11 -22.92 -59.20 -16.02
CA ALA A 11 -23.25 -59.89 -14.77
C ALA A 11 -22.10 -59.80 -13.73
N ASP A 12 -20.84 -59.81 -14.19
CA ASP A 12 -19.65 -59.73 -13.31
C ASP A 12 -19.42 -58.34 -12.75
N ARG A 13 -19.78 -57.26 -13.47
CA ARG A 13 -19.77 -55.87 -12.95
C ARG A 13 -20.85 -55.67 -11.90
N GLY A 14 -22.03 -56.26 -12.07
CA GLY A 14 -23.10 -56.18 -11.06
C GLY A 14 -22.74 -56.86 -9.75
N ARG A 15 -22.06 -58.02 -9.80
CA ARG A 15 -21.60 -58.75 -8.60
C ARG A 15 -20.47 -58.04 -7.85
N ARG A 16 -19.53 -57.39 -8.55
CA ARG A 16 -18.45 -56.61 -7.93
C ARG A 16 -18.99 -55.38 -7.21
N ASN A 17 -19.96 -54.69 -7.82
CA ASN A 17 -20.58 -53.53 -7.19
C ASN A 17 -21.44 -53.91 -5.97
N ALA A 18 -22.16 -55.02 -6.02
CA ALA A 18 -22.94 -55.54 -4.88
C ALA A 18 -22.04 -55.91 -3.69
N GLY A 19 -20.86 -56.52 -3.97
CA GLY A 19 -19.89 -56.86 -2.91
C GLY A 19 -19.23 -55.62 -2.27
N LEU A 20 -19.00 -54.57 -3.04
CA LEU A 20 -18.51 -53.31 -2.52
C LEU A 20 -19.54 -52.61 -1.63
N TRP A 21 -20.81 -52.55 -2.04
CA TRP A 21 -21.90 -52.01 -1.26
C TRP A 21 -22.16 -52.75 0.06
N GLN A 22 -22.03 -54.10 0.05
CA GLN A 22 -22.15 -54.90 1.28
C GLN A 22 -20.96 -54.67 2.22
N LYS A 23 -19.72 -54.53 1.71
CA LYS A 23 -18.55 -54.20 2.53
C LYS A 23 -18.66 -52.81 3.13
N ILE A 24 -19.12 -51.82 2.35
CA ILE A 24 -19.36 -50.45 2.84
C ILE A 24 -20.43 -50.43 3.91
N LYS A 25 -21.54 -51.18 3.72
CA LYS A 25 -22.58 -51.31 4.76
C LYS A 25 -22.08 -51.99 6.03
N GLY A 26 -21.23 -53.01 5.95
CA GLY A 26 -20.65 -53.68 7.11
C GLY A 26 -19.74 -52.76 7.92
N ILE A 27 -18.84 -52.05 7.24
CA ILE A 27 -17.92 -51.08 7.87
C ILE A 27 -18.71 -49.90 8.47
N ALA A 28 -19.78 -49.45 7.81
CA ALA A 28 -20.63 -48.37 8.29
C ALA A 28 -21.43 -48.76 9.54
N PHE A 29 -21.82 -50.01 9.71
CA PHE A 29 -22.62 -50.45 10.85
C PHE A 29 -21.76 -50.72 12.08
N ASP A 30 -20.55 -51.24 11.91
CA ASP A 30 -19.60 -51.48 13.01
C ASP A 30 -18.97 -50.20 13.59
N ASN A 31 -18.86 -49.15 12.77
CA ASN A 31 -18.28 -47.85 13.19
C ASN A 31 -19.32 -46.72 13.16
N ARG A 32 -20.43 -46.87 13.86
CA ARG A 32 -21.49 -45.85 14.00
C ARG A 32 -20.96 -44.51 14.46
N PHE A 33 -19.98 -44.48 15.37
CA PHE A 33 -19.29 -43.31 15.82
C PHE A 33 -18.45 -42.62 14.74
N PHE A 34 -17.76 -43.40 13.90
CA PHE A 34 -16.97 -42.86 12.79
C PHE A 34 -17.89 -42.22 11.72
N LEU A 35 -19.01 -42.84 11.40
CA LEU A 35 -19.98 -42.28 10.46
C LEU A 35 -20.57 -40.97 10.97
N GLY A 36 -20.96 -40.89 12.26
CA GLY A 36 -21.54 -39.71 12.86
C GLY A 36 -20.51 -38.57 13.07
N MET A 37 -19.26 -38.92 13.43
CA MET A 37 -18.25 -37.94 13.82
C MET A 37 -17.43 -37.42 12.62
N VAL A 38 -17.23 -38.21 11.59
CA VAL A 38 -16.37 -37.86 10.44
C VAL A 38 -17.16 -37.71 9.15
N VAL A 39 -17.96 -38.70 8.77
CA VAL A 39 -18.63 -38.67 7.45
C VAL A 39 -19.76 -37.64 7.43
N LEU A 40 -20.55 -37.54 8.47
CA LEU A 40 -21.67 -36.59 8.52
C LEU A 40 -21.20 -35.12 8.42
N PRO A 41 -20.24 -34.64 9.24
CA PRO A 41 -19.76 -33.27 9.08
C PRO A 41 -19.06 -33.02 7.74
N THR A 42 -18.33 -34.01 7.20
CA THR A 42 -17.70 -33.90 5.87
C THR A 42 -18.73 -33.74 4.76
N ILE A 43 -19.84 -34.50 4.82
CA ILE A 43 -20.95 -34.38 3.86
C ILE A 43 -21.62 -32.99 4.01
N ILE A 44 -21.86 -32.54 5.22
CA ILE A 44 -22.48 -31.21 5.46
C ILE A 44 -21.62 -30.11 4.88
N VAL A 45 -20.31 -30.12 5.15
CA VAL A 45 -19.36 -29.16 4.62
C VAL A 45 -19.28 -29.24 3.09
N GLY A 46 -19.19 -30.46 2.53
CA GLY A 46 -19.18 -30.68 1.08
C GLY A 46 -20.45 -30.15 0.41
N PHE A 47 -21.61 -30.42 0.98
CA PHE A 47 -22.89 -29.93 0.48
C PHE A 47 -22.98 -28.39 0.54
N TYR A 48 -22.49 -27.79 1.64
CA TYR A 48 -22.41 -26.34 1.77
C TYR A 48 -21.56 -25.74 0.63
N TYR A 49 -20.34 -26.25 0.40
CA TYR A 49 -19.46 -25.74 -0.65
C TYR A 49 -20.01 -25.95 -2.05
N LEU A 50 -20.75 -27.02 -2.30
CA LEU A 50 -21.31 -27.33 -3.62
C LEU A 50 -22.56 -26.51 -3.95
N CYS A 51 -23.39 -26.21 -2.93
CA CYS A 51 -24.71 -25.62 -3.14
C CYS A 51 -24.84 -24.16 -2.68
N PHE A 52 -24.05 -23.72 -1.71
CA PHE A 52 -24.23 -22.44 -1.04
C PHE A 52 -23.02 -21.50 -1.12
N ALA A 53 -21.82 -22.02 -1.30
CA ALA A 53 -20.63 -21.17 -1.35
C ALA A 53 -20.66 -20.27 -2.59
N SER A 54 -20.48 -18.97 -2.39
CA SER A 54 -20.43 -18.00 -3.48
C SER A 54 -19.02 -17.93 -4.06
N ASP A 55 -18.94 -17.82 -5.37
CA ASP A 55 -17.69 -17.57 -6.07
C ASP A 55 -17.11 -16.23 -5.62
N GLN A 56 -15.79 -16.21 -5.43
CA GLN A 56 -15.03 -15.01 -5.17
C GLN A 56 -14.08 -14.76 -6.33
N TYR A 57 -14.07 -13.52 -6.78
CA TYR A 57 -13.22 -13.07 -7.88
C TYR A 57 -12.14 -12.15 -7.31
N GLU A 58 -10.92 -12.37 -7.75
CA GLU A 58 -9.76 -11.57 -7.40
C GLU A 58 -9.41 -10.63 -8.54
N SER A 59 -9.15 -9.37 -8.20
CA SER A 59 -8.50 -8.40 -9.07
C SER A 59 -7.15 -8.06 -8.47
N SER A 60 -6.07 -8.30 -9.20
CA SER A 60 -4.71 -8.01 -8.76
C SER A 60 -4.11 -6.87 -9.57
N ALA A 61 -3.36 -6.01 -8.89
CA ALA A 61 -2.59 -4.93 -9.50
C ALA A 61 -1.24 -4.82 -8.77
N ALA A 62 -0.22 -4.33 -9.48
CA ALA A 62 1.08 -4.07 -8.91
C ALA A 62 1.49 -2.63 -9.24
N PHE A 63 2.05 -1.92 -8.25
CA PHE A 63 2.53 -0.56 -8.44
C PHE A 63 3.83 -0.32 -7.66
N ILE A 64 4.58 0.68 -8.10
CA ILE A 64 5.80 1.12 -7.43
C ILE A 64 5.61 2.58 -7.06
N VAL A 65 5.89 2.91 -5.80
CA VAL A 65 5.97 4.29 -5.34
C VAL A 65 7.37 4.81 -5.64
N ARG A 66 7.48 5.87 -6.42
CA ARG A 66 8.76 6.52 -6.71
C ARG A 66 8.72 7.99 -6.33
N HIS A 67 9.73 8.44 -5.63
CA HIS A 67 9.99 9.85 -5.43
C HIS A 67 10.44 10.50 -6.74
N ALA A 68 9.94 11.68 -7.03
CA ALA A 68 10.53 12.53 -8.05
C ALA A 68 11.80 13.19 -7.44
N GLU A 69 12.88 12.44 -7.31
CA GLU A 69 14.18 13.00 -6.93
C GLU A 69 14.72 13.91 -8.04
N ASN A 70 14.35 15.18 -7.97
CA ASN A 70 15.04 16.24 -8.71
C ASN A 70 15.99 17.00 -7.78
N SER A 71 16.92 16.31 -7.14
CA SER A 71 18.03 16.95 -6.44
C SER A 71 19.36 16.57 -7.09
N PRO A 72 19.84 17.35 -8.07
CA PRO A 72 21.21 17.18 -8.58
C PRO A 72 22.27 17.55 -7.53
N ALA A 73 21.87 18.12 -6.38
CA ALA A 73 22.81 18.60 -5.35
C ALA A 73 23.16 17.56 -4.27
N SER A 74 22.39 16.48 -4.11
CA SER A 74 22.69 15.46 -3.07
C SER A 74 23.55 14.30 -3.60
N ASP A 75 23.60 14.08 -4.90
CA ASP A 75 24.35 12.97 -5.49
C ASP A 75 25.87 13.05 -5.32
N GLY A 76 26.45 14.26 -5.26
CA GLY A 76 27.89 14.43 -5.18
C GLY A 76 28.50 14.12 -3.80
N MET A 77 27.81 14.45 -2.72
CA MET A 77 28.35 14.32 -1.36
C MET A 77 27.90 13.01 -0.68
N GLY A 78 26.70 12.53 -0.97
CA GLY A 78 26.18 11.28 -0.41
C GLY A 78 26.86 10.04 -1.02
N GLN A 79 27.18 10.09 -2.30
CA GLN A 79 27.92 9.00 -3.00
C GLN A 79 29.35 8.83 -2.48
N ILE A 80 30.01 9.95 -2.10
CA ILE A 80 31.38 9.91 -1.54
C ILE A 80 31.39 9.31 -0.13
N LEU A 81 30.29 9.43 0.61
CA LEU A 81 30.17 8.93 1.99
C LEU A 81 29.54 7.53 2.07
N GLY A 82 29.20 6.91 0.94
CA GLY A 82 28.66 5.54 0.90
C GLY A 82 27.27 5.37 1.51
N PHE A 83 26.56 6.47 1.78
CA PHE A 83 25.20 6.44 2.28
C PHE A 83 24.19 6.48 1.11
N SER A 84 23.65 5.33 0.76
CA SER A 84 22.50 5.19 -0.13
C SER A 84 21.22 5.60 0.62
N LEU A 85 20.94 6.90 0.72
CA LEU A 85 19.72 7.41 1.36
C LEU A 85 18.45 7.20 0.52
N GLY A 86 18.59 6.90 -0.78
CA GLY A 86 17.46 6.83 -1.72
C GLY A 86 16.51 5.64 -1.51
N THR A 87 17.03 4.47 -1.15
CA THR A 87 16.20 3.25 -1.01
C THR A 87 15.32 3.27 0.24
N SER A 88 15.78 3.88 1.32
CA SER A 88 15.03 3.95 2.58
C SER A 88 13.81 4.88 2.50
N ALA A 89 13.90 5.98 1.75
CA ALA A 89 12.81 6.93 1.58
C ALA A 89 11.64 6.34 0.79
N THR A 90 11.94 5.68 -0.33
CA THR A 90 10.93 5.05 -1.20
C THR A 90 10.14 3.95 -0.49
N THR A 91 10.83 3.15 0.34
CA THR A 91 10.19 2.10 1.14
C THR A 91 9.24 2.71 2.18
N SER A 92 9.66 3.81 2.84
CA SER A 92 8.84 4.51 3.83
C SER A 92 7.54 5.04 3.23
N GLU A 93 7.57 5.60 2.03
CA GLU A 93 6.36 6.14 1.37
C GLU A 93 5.39 5.07 0.94
N ALA A 94 5.87 3.96 0.43
CA ALA A 94 5.02 2.82 0.10
C ALA A 94 4.27 2.31 1.34
N TYR A 95 4.91 2.31 2.52
CA TYR A 95 4.22 1.99 3.78
C TYR A 95 3.15 3.03 4.15
N VAL A 96 3.42 4.32 3.97
CA VAL A 96 2.43 5.38 4.25
C VAL A 96 1.21 5.23 3.34
N VAL A 97 1.40 4.97 2.05
CA VAL A 97 0.32 4.73 1.10
C VAL A 97 -0.47 3.47 1.48
N ARG A 98 0.21 2.38 1.82
CA ARG A 98 -0.42 1.14 2.27
C ARG A 98 -1.29 1.37 3.51
N GLU A 99 -0.77 2.05 4.53
CA GLU A 99 -1.53 2.35 5.75
C GLU A 99 -2.74 3.25 5.45
N TYR A 100 -2.58 4.25 4.58
CA TYR A 100 -3.70 5.07 4.13
C TYR A 100 -4.79 4.24 3.45
N LEU A 101 -4.43 3.39 2.48
CA LEU A 101 -5.38 2.55 1.76
C LEU A 101 -6.09 1.53 2.66
N LEU A 102 -5.47 1.10 3.76
CA LEU A 102 -6.06 0.22 4.77
C LEU A 102 -6.67 0.96 5.97
N SER A 103 -6.83 2.29 5.88
CA SER A 103 -7.36 3.14 6.95
C SER A 103 -8.89 3.25 6.93
N HIS A 104 -9.44 3.83 8.00
CA HIS A 104 -10.85 4.21 8.08
C HIS A 104 -11.25 5.24 7.01
N ASP A 105 -10.35 6.17 6.68
CA ASP A 105 -10.61 7.24 5.71
C ASP A 105 -10.81 6.67 4.31
N ALA A 106 -9.97 5.72 3.90
CA ALA A 106 -10.12 5.05 2.62
C ALA A 106 -11.45 4.27 2.55
N VAL A 107 -11.80 3.53 3.58
CA VAL A 107 -13.07 2.79 3.64
C VAL A 107 -14.28 3.72 3.64
N ALA A 108 -14.22 4.84 4.38
CA ALA A 108 -15.30 5.82 4.41
C ALA A 108 -15.49 6.49 3.04
N ARG A 109 -14.40 6.82 2.35
CA ARG A 109 -14.41 7.39 1.01
C ARG A 109 -15.01 6.41 -0.01
N LEU A 110 -14.55 5.16 -0.04
CA LEU A 110 -15.10 4.12 -0.90
C LEU A 110 -16.58 3.84 -0.63
N SER A 111 -16.99 3.86 0.64
CA SER A 111 -18.41 3.67 1.01
C SER A 111 -19.30 4.82 0.54
N LYS A 112 -18.76 6.03 0.49
CA LYS A 112 -19.51 7.24 0.11
C LYS A 112 -19.57 7.44 -1.41
N GLU A 113 -18.47 7.15 -2.11
CA GLU A 113 -18.35 7.40 -3.56
C GLU A 113 -18.85 6.21 -4.39
N ASP A 114 -18.54 4.97 -3.97
CA ASP A 114 -18.73 3.77 -4.78
C ASP A 114 -19.66 2.73 -4.15
N ASP A 115 -20.37 3.10 -3.06
CA ASP A 115 -21.31 2.20 -2.38
C ASP A 115 -20.73 0.83 -2.02
N LEU A 116 -19.50 0.84 -1.44
CA LEU A 116 -18.73 -0.36 -1.08
C LEU A 116 -19.57 -1.40 -0.32
N ILE A 117 -20.50 -0.93 0.53
CA ILE A 117 -21.37 -1.81 1.31
C ILE A 117 -22.30 -2.59 0.38
N ALA A 118 -22.87 -1.95 -0.65
CA ALA A 118 -23.72 -2.61 -1.62
C ALA A 118 -22.95 -3.62 -2.47
N MET A 119 -21.69 -3.34 -2.82
CA MET A 119 -20.83 -4.27 -3.55
C MET A 119 -20.56 -5.56 -2.74
N PHE A 120 -20.37 -5.43 -1.43
CA PHE A 120 -20.18 -6.59 -0.54
C PHE A 120 -21.47 -7.27 -0.08
N ARG A 121 -22.64 -6.71 -0.40
CA ARG A 121 -23.98 -7.23 -0.05
C ARG A 121 -24.81 -7.66 -1.26
N ARG A 122 -24.19 -7.92 -2.38
CA ARG A 122 -24.92 -8.32 -3.60
C ARG A 122 -25.89 -9.49 -3.33
N PRO A 123 -27.11 -9.45 -3.90
CA PRO A 123 -28.02 -10.58 -3.85
C PRO A 123 -27.39 -11.79 -4.54
N GLY A 124 -27.47 -12.95 -3.91
CA GLY A 124 -26.82 -14.18 -4.39
C GLY A 124 -25.50 -14.51 -3.72
N THR A 125 -24.99 -13.60 -2.87
CA THR A 125 -23.83 -13.89 -2.04
C THR A 125 -24.22 -14.77 -0.85
N ASP A 126 -23.34 -15.72 -0.50
CA ASP A 126 -23.59 -16.60 0.62
C ASP A 126 -23.69 -15.80 1.92
N TRP A 127 -24.56 -16.25 2.81
CA TRP A 127 -24.85 -15.64 4.08
C TRP A 127 -23.59 -15.53 4.98
N ILE A 128 -22.64 -16.46 4.92
CA ILE A 128 -21.49 -16.51 5.82
C ILE A 128 -20.43 -15.47 5.42
N SER A 129 -20.25 -15.25 4.12
CA SER A 129 -19.19 -14.39 3.58
C SER A 129 -19.62 -12.92 3.40
N ARG A 130 -20.92 -12.62 3.43
CA ARG A 130 -21.45 -11.25 3.25
C ARG A 130 -21.44 -10.44 4.54
N ILE A 131 -21.50 -9.12 4.41
CA ILE A 131 -21.77 -8.21 5.52
C ILE A 131 -23.26 -8.31 5.89
N TRP A 132 -23.55 -8.58 7.17
CA TRP A 132 -24.92 -8.83 7.67
C TRP A 132 -25.73 -7.56 7.89
N PHE A 133 -25.08 -6.44 8.21
CA PHE A 133 -25.73 -5.20 8.61
C PHE A 133 -25.83 -4.21 7.44
N ASP A 134 -26.96 -3.53 7.32
CA ASP A 134 -27.18 -2.46 6.32
C ASP A 134 -26.29 -1.25 6.59
N ALA A 135 -26.07 -0.95 7.89
CA ALA A 135 -25.18 0.11 8.35
C ALA A 135 -24.19 -0.48 9.36
N PRO A 136 -23.11 -1.15 8.90
CA PRO A 136 -22.11 -1.68 9.81
C PRO A 136 -21.38 -0.56 10.54
N LYS A 137 -20.99 -0.80 11.79
CA LYS A 137 -20.11 0.13 12.51
C LYS A 137 -18.80 0.29 11.72
N PRO A 138 -18.18 1.48 11.72
CA PRO A 138 -16.96 1.74 10.95
C PRO A 138 -15.84 0.71 11.21
N GLU A 139 -15.66 0.27 12.45
CA GLU A 139 -14.66 -0.71 12.83
C GLU A 139 -14.96 -2.10 12.26
N THR A 140 -16.23 -2.48 12.20
CA THR A 140 -16.67 -3.77 11.65
C THR A 140 -16.47 -3.78 10.13
N LEU A 141 -16.78 -2.66 9.47
CA LEU A 141 -16.57 -2.47 8.04
C LEU A 141 -15.08 -2.52 7.71
N LEU A 142 -14.24 -1.80 8.45
CA LEU A 142 -12.79 -1.82 8.27
C LEU A 142 -12.21 -3.24 8.46
N LYS A 143 -12.64 -3.96 9.50
CA LYS A 143 -12.19 -5.34 9.73
C LYS A 143 -12.59 -6.28 8.60
N TYR A 144 -13.78 -6.09 8.02
CA TYR A 144 -14.22 -6.86 6.87
C TYR A 144 -13.43 -6.48 5.62
N TYR A 145 -13.25 -5.19 5.36
CA TYR A 145 -12.49 -4.64 4.25
C TYR A 145 -11.05 -5.19 4.23
N ARG A 146 -10.34 -5.15 5.36
CA ARG A 146 -8.97 -5.69 5.49
C ARG A 146 -8.85 -7.19 5.23
N LYS A 147 -9.95 -7.94 5.27
CA LYS A 147 -9.97 -9.36 4.85
C LYS A 147 -10.14 -9.52 3.34
N LYS A 148 -10.70 -8.52 2.67
CA LYS A 148 -11.00 -8.54 1.24
C LYS A 148 -9.99 -7.78 0.40
N VAL A 149 -9.27 -6.85 1.00
CA VAL A 149 -8.22 -6.07 0.36
C VAL A 149 -6.90 -6.38 1.04
N ILE A 150 -5.98 -6.96 0.30
CA ILE A 150 -4.66 -7.36 0.75
C ILE A 150 -3.65 -6.50 0.00
N LEU A 151 -2.76 -5.86 0.74
CA LEU A 151 -1.65 -5.08 0.23
C LEU A 151 -0.35 -5.66 0.77
N GLU A 152 0.44 -6.26 -0.12
CA GLU A 152 1.74 -6.85 0.21
C GLU A 152 2.85 -6.07 -0.51
N GLN A 153 3.85 -5.67 0.23
CA GLN A 153 5.02 -5.00 -0.32
C GLN A 153 6.20 -5.96 -0.32
N ASP A 154 6.80 -6.15 -1.48
CA ASP A 154 8.08 -6.83 -1.60
C ASP A 154 9.22 -5.84 -1.29
N GLU A 155 9.87 -6.03 -0.16
CA GLU A 155 10.96 -5.18 0.32
C GLU A 155 12.18 -5.23 -0.61
N THR A 156 12.33 -6.31 -1.39
CA THR A 156 13.49 -6.50 -2.27
C THR A 156 13.33 -5.71 -3.57
N SER A 157 12.14 -5.76 -4.18
CA SER A 157 11.84 -5.10 -5.45
C SER A 157 11.21 -3.72 -5.27
N GLY A 158 10.68 -3.40 -4.07
CA GLY A 158 9.91 -2.21 -3.80
C GLY A 158 8.51 -2.20 -4.46
N ILE A 159 8.09 -3.32 -5.03
CA ILE A 159 6.79 -3.47 -5.67
C ILE A 159 5.73 -3.72 -4.61
N THR A 160 4.63 -2.98 -4.68
CA THR A 160 3.44 -3.23 -3.85
C THR A 160 2.40 -3.97 -4.68
N HIS A 161 1.98 -5.12 -4.20
CA HIS A 161 0.91 -5.93 -4.78
C HIS A 161 -0.40 -5.62 -4.07
N LEU A 162 -1.39 -5.22 -4.83
CA LEU A 162 -2.76 -5.02 -4.38
C LEU A 162 -3.60 -6.19 -4.87
N GLN A 163 -4.28 -6.87 -3.96
CA GLN A 163 -5.25 -7.94 -4.26
C GLN A 163 -6.61 -7.57 -3.65
N VAL A 164 -7.64 -7.58 -4.47
CA VAL A 164 -9.00 -7.24 -4.08
C VAL A 164 -9.93 -8.41 -4.37
N HIS A 165 -10.58 -8.93 -3.33
CA HIS A 165 -11.55 -10.01 -3.43
C HIS A 165 -12.97 -9.47 -3.36
N ALA A 166 -13.79 -9.73 -4.37
CA ALA A 166 -15.21 -9.37 -4.39
C ALA A 166 -16.06 -10.53 -4.94
N PHE A 167 -17.38 -10.39 -4.85
CA PHE A 167 -18.32 -11.41 -5.33
C PHE A 167 -18.64 -11.30 -6.83
N ARG A 168 -18.16 -10.25 -7.50
CA ARG A 168 -18.25 -10.07 -8.95
C ARG A 168 -16.95 -9.54 -9.51
N PRO A 169 -16.57 -9.95 -10.73
CA PRO A 169 -15.34 -9.48 -11.38
C PRO A 169 -15.32 -7.96 -11.55
N LYS A 170 -16.48 -7.37 -11.87
CA LYS A 170 -16.61 -5.91 -12.04
C LYS A 170 -16.38 -5.17 -10.72
N ASP A 171 -16.99 -5.63 -9.62
CA ASP A 171 -16.85 -5.01 -8.31
C ASP A 171 -15.39 -5.10 -7.82
N ALA A 172 -14.71 -6.24 -8.03
CA ALA A 172 -13.29 -6.40 -7.70
C ALA A 172 -12.40 -5.44 -8.49
N HIS A 173 -12.66 -5.31 -9.79
CA HIS A 173 -11.91 -4.40 -10.66
C HIS A 173 -12.16 -2.93 -10.31
N GLU A 174 -13.40 -2.55 -10.04
CA GLU A 174 -13.78 -1.18 -9.68
C GLU A 174 -13.14 -0.75 -8.37
N ILE A 175 -13.22 -1.58 -7.33
CA ILE A 175 -12.55 -1.33 -6.05
C ILE A 175 -11.02 -1.23 -6.24
N ALA A 176 -10.40 -2.13 -7.00
CA ALA A 176 -8.96 -2.10 -7.26
C ALA A 176 -8.54 -0.81 -7.99
N THR A 177 -9.27 -0.42 -9.03
CA THR A 177 -9.01 0.81 -9.79
C THR A 177 -9.14 2.04 -8.92
N LYS A 178 -10.18 2.09 -8.08
CA LYS A 178 -10.41 3.22 -7.16
C LYS A 178 -9.31 3.31 -6.11
N LEU A 179 -8.88 2.18 -5.57
CA LEU A 179 -7.76 2.15 -4.61
C LEU A 179 -6.45 2.62 -5.24
N LEU A 180 -6.16 2.24 -6.48
CA LEU A 180 -4.99 2.75 -7.20
C LEU A 180 -5.07 4.27 -7.39
N GLN A 181 -6.23 4.78 -7.79
CA GLN A 181 -6.44 6.23 -7.92
C GLN A 181 -6.25 6.96 -6.59
N MET A 182 -6.81 6.44 -5.49
CA MET A 182 -6.64 7.01 -4.16
C MET A 182 -5.17 6.98 -3.69
N GLY A 183 -4.45 5.90 -4.01
CA GLY A 183 -3.02 5.79 -3.75
C GLY A 183 -2.21 6.83 -4.52
N GLU A 184 -2.51 7.01 -5.80
CA GLU A 184 -1.88 8.03 -6.64
C GLU A 184 -2.15 9.45 -6.13
N GLU A 185 -3.40 9.76 -5.77
CA GLU A 185 -3.77 11.04 -5.19
C GLU A 185 -3.00 11.31 -3.88
N GLN A 186 -2.85 10.30 -3.03
CA GLN A 186 -2.10 10.42 -1.78
C GLN A 186 -0.62 10.68 -2.01
N ILE A 187 0.00 9.96 -2.96
CA ILE A 187 1.41 10.18 -3.34
C ILE A 187 1.60 11.59 -3.88
N ASN A 188 0.73 12.02 -4.80
CA ASN A 188 0.80 13.35 -5.39
C ASN A 188 0.65 14.45 -4.33
N GLN A 189 -0.21 14.25 -3.34
CA GLN A 189 -0.37 15.19 -2.23
C GLN A 189 0.89 15.27 -1.34
N ILE A 190 1.52 14.13 -1.04
CA ILE A 190 2.77 14.08 -0.28
C ILE A 190 3.88 14.78 -1.07
N ASN A 191 4.05 14.47 -2.35
CA ASN A 191 5.06 15.06 -3.21
C ASN A 191 4.90 16.58 -3.34
N GLN A 192 3.68 17.06 -3.50
CA GLN A 192 3.39 18.49 -3.57
C GLN A 192 3.77 19.21 -2.29
N ARG A 193 3.45 18.66 -1.11
CA ARG A 193 3.85 19.25 0.18
C ARG A 193 5.37 19.30 0.31
N THR A 194 6.03 18.18 0.05
CA THR A 194 7.50 18.10 0.10
C THR A 194 8.16 19.11 -0.82
N TYR A 195 7.65 19.26 -2.04
CA TYR A 195 8.14 20.27 -2.98
C TYR A 195 8.00 21.71 -2.46
N LEU A 196 6.82 22.04 -1.94
CA LEU A 196 6.57 23.38 -1.37
C LEU A 196 7.47 23.65 -0.16
N ASP A 197 7.70 22.67 0.70
CA ASP A 197 8.59 22.79 1.85
C ASP A 197 10.06 22.97 1.41
N GLN A 198 10.50 22.24 0.38
CA GLN A 198 11.84 22.41 -0.20
C GLN A 198 12.04 23.81 -0.79
N VAL A 199 11.08 24.33 -1.55
CA VAL A 199 11.13 25.70 -2.09
C VAL A 199 11.18 26.73 -0.98
N ALA A 200 10.34 26.58 0.05
CA ALA A 200 10.34 27.49 1.19
C ALA A 200 11.66 27.45 1.99
N ASN A 201 12.28 26.28 2.12
CA ASN A 201 13.60 26.14 2.73
C ASN A 201 14.68 26.83 1.91
N ALA A 202 14.74 26.56 0.60
CA ALA A 202 15.71 27.18 -0.29
C ALA A 202 15.58 28.70 -0.32
N GLN A 203 14.36 29.24 -0.29
CA GLN A 203 14.14 30.70 -0.17
C GLN A 203 14.67 31.26 1.14
N ARG A 204 14.44 30.56 2.27
CA ARG A 204 14.99 30.98 3.58
C ARG A 204 16.52 30.99 3.59
N GLU A 205 17.15 29.98 3.02
CA GLU A 205 18.61 29.89 2.89
C GLU A 205 19.16 31.02 2.03
N LEU A 206 18.50 31.34 0.91
CA LEU A 206 18.86 32.43 0.04
C LEU A 206 18.77 33.79 0.75
N ASP A 207 17.69 34.03 1.50
CA ASP A 207 17.49 35.25 2.27
C ASP A 207 18.54 35.42 3.37
N GLU A 208 18.88 34.30 4.04
CA GLU A 208 19.94 34.31 5.08
C GLU A 208 21.30 34.60 4.46
N ALA A 209 21.67 33.98 3.35
CA ALA A 209 22.90 34.23 2.61
C ALA A 209 23.00 35.71 2.15
N ASN A 210 21.89 36.26 1.65
CA ASN A 210 21.82 37.67 1.25
C ASN A 210 22.03 38.63 2.46
N ARG A 211 21.41 38.33 3.62
CA ARG A 211 21.63 39.12 4.86
C ARG A 211 23.08 39.08 5.31
N GLN A 212 23.71 37.90 5.28
CA GLN A 212 25.12 37.75 5.64
C GLN A 212 26.01 38.52 4.66
N LEU A 213 25.71 38.51 3.36
CA LEU A 213 26.46 39.27 2.35
C LEU A 213 26.37 40.78 2.61
N VAL A 214 25.17 41.30 2.90
CA VAL A 214 24.96 42.72 3.23
C VAL A 214 25.70 43.11 4.52
N ASP A 215 25.69 42.27 5.54
CA ASP A 215 26.41 42.50 6.80
C ASP A 215 27.93 42.59 6.57
N VAL A 216 28.49 41.63 5.81
CA VAL A 216 29.90 41.64 5.45
C VAL A 216 30.26 42.88 4.63
N GLN A 217 29.46 43.27 3.64
CA GLN A 217 29.68 44.50 2.87
C GLN A 217 29.66 45.73 3.72
N THR A 218 28.72 45.79 4.67
CA THR A 218 28.63 46.92 5.64
C THR A 218 29.85 46.99 6.52
N LYS A 219 30.32 45.87 7.08
CA LYS A 219 31.54 45.77 7.86
C LYS A 219 32.75 46.23 7.05
N MET A 220 32.91 45.75 5.83
CA MET A 220 33.99 46.15 4.93
C MET A 220 33.99 47.67 4.65
N THR A 221 32.81 48.23 4.41
CA THR A 221 32.65 49.66 4.16
C THR A 221 33.04 50.50 5.42
N ASN A 222 32.64 50.04 6.60
CA ASN A 222 33.00 50.66 7.85
C ASN A 222 34.51 50.62 8.13
N TYR A 223 35.14 49.47 7.89
CA TYR A 223 36.60 49.32 7.96
C TYR A 223 37.33 50.28 7.02
N ARG A 224 36.89 50.37 5.75
CA ARG A 224 37.51 51.34 4.80
C ARG A 224 37.35 52.77 5.24
N ARG A 225 36.20 53.16 5.80
CA ARG A 225 35.98 54.51 6.35
C ARG A 225 36.90 54.77 7.56
N ALA A 226 36.99 53.85 8.51
CA ALA A 226 37.88 53.97 9.67
C ALA A 226 39.35 54.12 9.27
N LEU A 227 39.84 53.30 8.35
CA LEU A 227 41.21 53.41 7.81
C LEU A 227 41.46 54.75 7.14
N ARG A 228 40.52 55.26 6.33
CA ARG A 228 40.64 56.56 5.69
C ARG A 228 40.73 57.71 6.72
N THR A 229 39.93 57.63 7.77
CA THR A 229 39.95 58.63 8.88
C THR A 229 41.28 58.61 9.61
N LEU A 230 41.84 57.46 9.95
CA LEU A 230 43.15 57.29 10.58
C LEU A 230 44.27 57.83 9.68
N ILE A 231 44.27 57.57 8.39
CA ILE A 231 45.26 58.11 7.45
C ILE A 231 45.21 59.66 7.41
N LEU A 232 44.00 60.24 7.39
CA LEU A 232 43.84 61.68 7.37
C LEU A 232 44.34 62.35 8.68
N LEU A 233 44.07 61.74 9.85
CA LEU A 233 44.54 62.19 11.14
C LEU A 233 46.07 62.13 11.21
N THR A 234 46.71 61.08 10.84
CA THR A 234 48.18 60.93 10.83
C THR A 234 48.86 61.83 9.80
N ALA A 235 48.21 62.09 8.66
CA ALA A 235 48.71 63.04 7.67
C ALA A 235 48.57 64.50 8.20
N GLY A 236 47.51 64.82 8.91
CA GLY A 236 47.30 66.13 9.54
C GLY A 236 48.33 66.41 10.64
N GLU A 237 48.60 65.45 11.54
CA GLU A 237 49.62 65.56 12.54
C GLU A 237 51.03 65.77 11.98
N ARG A 238 51.34 65.09 10.89
CA ARG A 238 52.63 65.25 10.21
C ARG A 238 52.78 66.64 9.62
N LYS A 239 51.74 67.22 9.02
CA LYS A 239 51.72 68.51 8.43
C LYS A 239 51.88 69.62 9.50
N SER A 240 51.27 69.49 10.68
CA SER A 240 51.40 70.45 11.78
C SER A 240 52.79 70.46 12.42
N ARG A 241 53.51 69.33 12.44
CA ARG A 241 54.92 69.26 12.91
C ARG A 241 55.89 70.01 11.99
N TRP A 242 55.65 70.00 10.66
CA TRP A 242 56.52 70.72 9.73
C TRP A 242 56.24 72.24 9.65
N SER A 243 55.09 72.68 10.15
CA SER A 243 54.77 74.14 10.22
C SER A 243 55.30 74.87 11.51
N LEU A 244 55.87 74.15 12.45
CA LEU A 244 56.38 74.61 13.70
C LEU A 244 57.96 74.53 13.78
N ALA A 245 58.62 74.07 12.76
CA ALA A 245 60.05 74.02 12.56
C ALA A 245 60.47 75.09 11.55
#